data_9886b5ff32e3e31f4e2bca3995ba78cf
#
_entry.id   9886b5ff32e3e31f4e2bca3995ba78cf
#
_cell.length_a   1.000
_cell.length_b   1.000
_cell.length_c   1.000
_cell.angle_alpha   90.00
_cell.angle_beta   90.00
_cell.angle_gamma   90.00
#
_symmetry.space_group_name_H-M   'P 1'
#
loop_
_entity.id
_entity.type
_entity.pdbx_description
1 polymer ?
#
loop_
_entity_poly.entity_id
_entity_poly.type
_entity_poly.pdbx_seq_one_letter_code
_entity_poly.pdbx_strand_id
1 'polypeptide(L)'
;TETRPVFHKGQHHLVALLQVSGRDKCYLFRLNKMGVPSCIIHLLEDTTVPKIGLSLGDDMNMLHHRVKFSPGRFIDLQKMVSDFGIKDLSLQKLYANIFHERISKREQLSNWESDQLNPKQQLYAATDAWTCINLYETLTELRQTGDYELVKTDEEDQHV
;
A
#
# COMPACT_ATOMS: atom_id res chain seq x y z
N THR A 1 4.77 2.87 1.31
CA THR A 1 5.90 3.60 1.97
C THR A 1 5.51 4.13 3.33
N GLU A 2 6.52 4.35 4.21
CA GLU A 2 6.30 4.94 5.52
C GLU A 2 7.09 6.23 5.68
N THR A 3 6.44 7.22 6.29
CA THR A 3 7.01 8.52 6.58
C THR A 3 6.80 8.86 8.06
N ARG A 4 7.78 9.49 8.68
CA ARG A 4 7.61 9.96 10.05
C ARG A 4 6.40 10.92 10.12
N PRO A 5 5.47 10.74 11.07
CA PRO A 5 4.29 11.59 11.16
C PRO A 5 4.66 13.03 11.49
N VAL A 6 3.87 13.97 10.96
CA VAL A 6 4.00 15.40 11.20
C VAL A 6 2.94 15.84 12.20
N PHE A 7 3.35 16.43 13.32
CA PHE A 7 2.46 16.93 14.36
C PHE A 7 2.38 18.47 14.40
N HIS A 8 3.25 19.15 13.64
CA HIS A 8 3.29 20.60 13.58
C HIS A 8 3.17 21.11 12.15
N LYS A 9 2.36 22.17 11.96
CA LYS A 9 2.15 22.81 10.66
C LYS A 9 3.49 23.32 10.09
N GLY A 10 3.77 22.98 8.84
CA GLY A 10 5.00 23.39 8.13
C GLY A 10 6.18 22.43 8.24
N GLN A 11 6.06 21.34 8.99
CA GLN A 11 7.07 20.27 8.96
C GLN A 11 6.78 19.32 7.80
N HIS A 12 7.83 18.86 7.14
CA HIS A 12 7.77 17.85 6.09
C HIS A 12 8.88 16.82 6.32
N HIS A 13 8.52 15.54 6.25
CA HIS A 13 9.48 14.46 6.30
C HIS A 13 9.50 13.74 4.94
N LEU A 14 10.69 13.33 4.52
CA LEU A 14 10.83 12.47 3.35
C LEU A 14 10.45 11.03 3.72
N VAL A 15 10.08 10.22 2.72
CA VAL A 15 9.85 8.78 2.92
C VAL A 15 11.05 8.15 3.65
N ALA A 16 10.80 7.56 4.81
CA ALA A 16 11.84 6.94 5.63
C ALA A 16 12.03 5.46 5.29
N LEU A 17 10.96 4.77 4.91
CA LEU A 17 10.94 3.35 4.63
C LEU A 17 10.20 3.06 3.33
N LEU A 18 10.77 2.20 2.49
CA LEU A 18 10.10 1.55 1.37
C LEU A 18 9.97 0.06 1.67
N GLN A 19 8.74 -0.45 1.64
CA GLN A 19 8.47 -1.88 1.75
C GLN A 19 8.29 -2.47 0.34
N VAL A 20 8.96 -3.57 0.06
CA VAL A 20 8.80 -4.35 -1.17
C VAL A 20 8.59 -5.81 -0.80
N SER A 21 7.41 -6.34 -1.04
CA SER A 21 7.07 -7.73 -0.72
C SER A 21 6.93 -8.58 -1.97
N GLY A 22 7.55 -9.74 -1.95
CA GLY A 22 7.14 -10.89 -2.75
C GLY A 22 6.17 -11.76 -1.94
N ARG A 23 5.87 -12.98 -2.44
CA ARG A 23 4.98 -13.91 -1.73
C ARG A 23 5.58 -14.43 -0.43
N ASP A 24 6.88 -14.70 -0.41
CA ASP A 24 7.56 -15.38 0.69
C ASP A 24 8.45 -14.46 1.53
N LYS A 25 8.79 -13.28 1.02
CA LYS A 25 9.73 -12.36 1.67
C LYS A 25 9.31 -10.92 1.45
N CYS A 26 9.48 -10.11 2.51
CA CYS A 26 9.37 -8.67 2.44
C CYS A 26 10.74 -8.02 2.75
N TYR A 27 11.10 -7.04 1.94
CA TYR A 27 12.31 -6.24 2.09
C TYR A 27 11.94 -4.84 2.58
N LEU A 28 12.61 -4.40 3.64
CA LEU A 28 12.42 -3.09 4.26
C LEU A 28 13.65 -2.22 3.98
N PHE A 29 13.52 -1.30 3.04
CA PHE A 29 14.60 -0.38 2.66
C PHE A 29 14.53 0.91 3.47
N ARG A 30 15.50 1.12 4.35
CA ARG A 30 15.63 2.28 5.22
C ARG A 30 16.14 3.50 4.42
N LEU A 31 15.26 4.16 3.65
CA LEU A 31 15.64 5.24 2.75
C LEU A 31 16.22 6.46 3.48
N ASN A 32 15.87 6.67 4.73
CA ASN A 32 16.47 7.71 5.58
C ASN A 32 17.94 7.41 5.97
N LYS A 33 18.38 6.17 5.85
CA LYS A 33 19.75 5.74 6.17
C LYS A 33 20.61 5.53 4.91
N MET A 34 20.03 4.96 3.86
CA MET A 34 20.78 4.48 2.69
C MET A 34 20.48 5.26 1.39
N GLY A 35 19.52 6.21 1.44
CA GLY A 35 19.00 6.81 0.21
C GLY A 35 18.19 5.82 -0.61
N VAL A 36 18.04 6.06 -1.92
CA VAL A 36 17.37 5.15 -2.84
C VAL A 36 18.41 4.44 -3.70
N PRO A 37 18.68 3.14 -3.46
CA PRO A 37 19.65 2.38 -4.24
C PRO A 37 19.25 2.26 -5.71
N SER A 38 20.23 2.15 -6.62
CA SER A 38 19.97 2.01 -8.06
C SER A 38 19.09 0.80 -8.40
N CYS A 39 19.24 -0.31 -7.70
CA CYS A 39 18.38 -1.49 -7.89
C CYS A 39 16.90 -1.21 -7.59
N ILE A 40 16.61 -0.33 -6.64
CA ILE A 40 15.24 0.11 -6.36
C ILE A 40 14.73 1.03 -7.47
N ILE A 41 15.56 1.94 -7.98
CA ILE A 41 15.18 2.79 -9.12
C ILE A 41 14.84 1.90 -10.32
N HIS A 42 15.69 0.94 -10.65
CA HIS A 42 15.42 -0.01 -11.74
C HIS A 42 14.14 -0.80 -11.53
N LEU A 43 13.85 -1.24 -10.29
CA LEU A 43 12.59 -1.91 -9.98
C LEU A 43 11.38 -0.99 -10.19
N LEU A 44 11.47 0.27 -9.73
CA LEU A 44 10.39 1.25 -9.88
C LEU A 44 10.12 1.59 -11.36
N GLU A 45 11.15 1.60 -12.18
CA GLU A 45 11.09 1.89 -13.64
C GLU A 45 10.74 0.68 -14.49
N ASP A 46 10.83 -0.54 -13.95
CA ASP A 46 10.56 -1.77 -14.68
C ASP A 46 9.10 -1.82 -15.19
N THR A 47 8.93 -2.03 -16.49
CA THR A 47 7.63 -2.11 -17.15
C THR A 47 7.08 -3.53 -17.23
N THR A 48 7.88 -4.55 -16.95
CA THR A 48 7.50 -5.98 -17.02
C THR A 48 6.99 -6.51 -15.69
N VAL A 49 7.67 -6.17 -14.59
CA VAL A 49 7.29 -6.58 -13.24
C VAL A 49 6.22 -5.62 -12.69
N PRO A 50 4.98 -6.08 -12.44
CA PRO A 50 3.95 -5.23 -11.85
C PRO A 50 4.27 -4.94 -10.38
N LYS A 51 4.22 -3.67 -9.99
CA LYS A 51 4.26 -3.21 -8.60
C LYS A 51 2.84 -2.92 -8.16
N ILE A 52 2.39 -3.63 -7.14
CA ILE A 52 1.02 -3.60 -6.65
C ILE A 52 1.00 -2.82 -5.33
N GLY A 53 0.04 -1.95 -5.18
CA GLY A 53 -0.17 -1.20 -3.94
C GLY A 53 -1.53 -0.56 -3.88
N LEU A 54 -1.76 0.16 -2.80
CA LEU A 54 -3.01 0.88 -2.56
C LEU A 54 -2.71 2.37 -2.45
N SER A 55 -3.44 3.21 -3.19
CA SER A 55 -3.23 4.68 -3.20
C SER A 55 -1.83 5.09 -3.64
N LEU A 56 -1.30 4.43 -4.66
CA LEU A 56 0.09 4.55 -5.13
C LEU A 56 0.47 5.96 -5.59
N GLY A 57 -0.50 6.80 -5.95
CA GLY A 57 -0.22 8.18 -6.38
C GLY A 57 0.52 8.99 -5.33
N ASP A 58 0.12 8.88 -4.07
CA ASP A 58 0.76 9.58 -2.96
C ASP A 58 2.17 9.03 -2.70
N ASP A 59 2.33 7.70 -2.72
CA ASP A 59 3.63 7.06 -2.57
C ASP A 59 4.63 7.49 -3.66
N MET A 60 4.17 7.55 -4.93
CA MET A 60 4.99 8.02 -6.04
C MET A 60 5.42 9.47 -5.85
N ASN A 61 4.48 10.35 -5.49
CA ASN A 61 4.78 11.76 -5.24
C ASN A 61 5.82 11.91 -4.13
N MET A 62 5.65 11.18 -3.03
CA MET A 62 6.59 11.23 -1.90
C MET A 62 7.96 10.67 -2.24
N LEU A 63 8.05 9.60 -3.04
CA LEU A 63 9.32 9.05 -3.52
C LEU A 63 10.04 10.01 -4.47
N HIS A 64 9.31 10.74 -5.33
CA HIS A 64 9.88 11.75 -6.22
C HIS A 64 10.55 12.91 -5.49
N HIS A 65 10.22 13.16 -4.22
CA HIS A 65 10.97 14.11 -3.39
C HIS A 65 12.37 13.59 -3.01
N ARG A 66 12.62 12.28 -3.09
CA ARG A 66 13.94 11.68 -2.82
C ARG A 66 14.75 11.47 -4.09
N VAL A 67 14.12 10.98 -5.16
CA VAL A 67 14.83 10.59 -6.38
C VAL A 67 13.89 10.73 -7.59
N LYS A 68 14.44 11.14 -8.72
CA LYS A 68 13.71 11.15 -9.99
C LYS A 68 13.79 9.77 -10.64
N PHE A 69 12.65 9.27 -11.09
CA PHE A 69 12.51 8.04 -11.87
C PHE A 69 11.26 8.11 -12.75
N SER A 70 11.24 7.31 -13.80
CA SER A 70 10.07 7.18 -14.68
C SER A 70 9.26 5.95 -14.25
N PRO A 71 8.04 6.11 -13.68
CA PRO A 71 7.29 4.98 -13.18
C PRO A 71 7.03 3.92 -14.25
N GLY A 72 7.41 2.67 -13.98
CA GLY A 72 7.14 1.52 -14.83
C GLY A 72 5.71 1.00 -14.67
N ARG A 73 5.55 -0.31 -14.54
CA ARG A 73 4.21 -0.92 -14.40
C ARG A 73 3.74 -0.93 -12.96
N PHE A 74 2.76 -0.09 -12.64
CA PHE A 74 2.10 -0.02 -11.32
C PHE A 74 0.62 -0.41 -11.44
N ILE A 75 0.12 -1.11 -10.43
CA ILE A 75 -1.28 -1.51 -10.30
C ILE A 75 -1.79 -0.99 -8.96
N ASP A 76 -2.71 -0.04 -9.01
CA ASP A 76 -3.36 0.51 -7.82
C ASP A 76 -4.64 -0.27 -7.52
N LEU A 77 -4.68 -0.89 -6.35
CA LEU A 77 -5.82 -1.68 -5.88
C LEU A 77 -7.09 -0.84 -5.72
N GLN A 78 -6.99 0.47 -5.46
CA GLN A 78 -8.16 1.34 -5.40
C GLN A 78 -8.96 1.34 -6.71
N LYS A 79 -8.27 1.22 -7.85
CA LYS A 79 -8.91 1.13 -9.16
C LYS A 79 -9.56 -0.23 -9.39
N MET A 80 -8.97 -1.30 -8.85
CA MET A 80 -9.52 -2.65 -8.99
C MET A 80 -10.79 -2.84 -8.14
N VAL A 81 -10.78 -2.37 -6.90
CA VAL A 81 -11.89 -2.61 -5.96
C VAL A 81 -13.18 -1.88 -6.37
N SER A 82 -13.09 -0.79 -7.13
CA SER A 82 -14.27 -0.10 -7.66
C SER A 82 -15.13 -0.99 -8.55
N ASP A 83 -14.50 -1.89 -9.31
CA ASP A 83 -15.21 -2.83 -10.18
C ASP A 83 -16.05 -3.85 -9.40
N PHE A 84 -15.72 -4.07 -8.13
CA PHE A 84 -16.46 -4.94 -7.21
C PHE A 84 -17.46 -4.18 -6.33
N GLY A 85 -17.73 -2.91 -6.62
CA GLY A 85 -18.64 -2.08 -5.83
C GLY A 85 -18.14 -1.74 -4.43
N ILE A 86 -16.86 -2.03 -4.12
CA ILE A 86 -16.26 -1.73 -2.84
C ILE A 86 -15.92 -0.24 -2.76
N LYS A 87 -16.56 0.48 -1.85
CA LYS A 87 -16.35 1.91 -1.61
C LYS A 87 -15.24 2.21 -0.60
N ASP A 88 -14.89 1.24 0.24
CA ASP A 88 -13.84 1.38 1.24
C ASP A 88 -12.45 1.37 0.58
N LEU A 89 -11.67 2.42 0.85
CA LEU A 89 -10.36 2.63 0.22
C LEU A 89 -9.19 2.45 1.19
N SER A 90 -9.43 2.04 2.43
CA SER A 90 -8.35 1.75 3.36
C SER A 90 -7.95 0.27 3.30
N LEU A 91 -6.64 0.00 3.35
CA LEU A 91 -6.09 -1.36 3.27
C LEU A 91 -6.71 -2.30 4.30
N GLN A 92 -6.84 -1.84 5.56
CA GLN A 92 -7.39 -2.63 6.65
C GLN A 92 -8.87 -2.98 6.45
N LYS A 93 -9.65 -2.06 5.89
CA LYS A 93 -11.07 -2.32 5.60
C LYS A 93 -11.22 -3.26 4.39
N LEU A 94 -10.43 -3.06 3.33
CA LEU A 94 -10.42 -3.96 2.19
C LEU A 94 -10.06 -5.38 2.61
N TYR A 95 -9.01 -5.53 3.42
CA TYR A 95 -8.60 -6.82 3.93
C TYR A 95 -9.69 -7.48 4.78
N ALA A 96 -10.31 -6.71 5.69
CA ALA A 96 -11.40 -7.22 6.53
C ALA A 96 -12.63 -7.63 5.71
N ASN A 97 -12.97 -6.89 4.65
CA ASN A 97 -14.10 -7.21 3.79
C ASN A 97 -13.88 -8.50 2.96
N ILE A 98 -12.66 -8.72 2.49
CA ILE A 98 -12.36 -9.84 1.60
C ILE A 98 -11.99 -11.11 2.38
N PHE A 99 -11.18 -10.97 3.43
CA PHE A 99 -10.66 -12.11 4.19
C PHE A 99 -11.34 -12.34 5.53
N HIS A 100 -12.26 -11.44 5.96
CA HIS A 100 -12.92 -11.48 7.27
C HIS A 100 -11.96 -11.44 8.47
N GLU A 101 -10.76 -10.91 8.25
CA GLU A 101 -9.69 -10.77 9.22
C GLU A 101 -9.29 -9.31 9.39
N ARG A 102 -8.66 -8.97 10.53
CA ARG A 102 -8.25 -7.61 10.83
C ARG A 102 -6.73 -7.50 10.92
N ILE A 103 -6.19 -6.47 10.25
CA ILE A 103 -4.79 -6.06 10.40
C ILE A 103 -4.69 -4.80 11.25
N SER A 104 -3.62 -4.72 12.06
CA SER A 104 -3.43 -3.63 13.02
C SER A 104 -3.01 -2.33 12.33
N LYS A 105 -3.47 -1.19 12.85
CA LYS A 105 -3.00 0.16 12.46
C LYS A 105 -2.04 0.78 13.50
N ARG A 106 -1.67 0.07 14.56
CA ARG A 106 -1.02 0.65 15.73
C ARG A 106 0.28 1.36 15.41
N GLU A 107 1.07 0.82 14.47
CA GLU A 107 2.37 1.38 14.13
C GLU A 107 2.33 2.44 13.01
N GLN A 108 1.18 2.73 12.44
CA GLN A 108 1.03 3.68 11.33
C GLN A 108 1.65 5.05 11.62
N LEU A 109 1.46 5.56 12.83
CA LEU A 109 1.97 6.87 13.27
C LEU A 109 3.25 6.76 14.10
N SER A 110 4.02 5.70 13.96
CA SER A 110 5.26 5.54 14.70
C SER A 110 6.43 6.31 14.07
N ASN A 111 7.55 6.42 14.79
CA ASN A 111 8.73 7.10 14.27
C ASN A 111 9.52 6.20 13.32
N TRP A 112 9.25 6.32 12.03
CA TRP A 112 9.90 5.56 10.97
C TRP A 112 11.36 5.99 10.71
N GLU A 113 11.81 7.10 11.29
CA GLU A 113 13.19 7.58 11.23
C GLU A 113 14.05 7.13 12.41
N SER A 114 13.50 6.37 13.37
CA SER A 114 14.24 5.85 14.53
C SER A 114 15.50 5.07 14.10
N ASP A 115 16.52 5.02 14.95
CA ASP A 115 17.78 4.33 14.61
C ASP A 115 17.57 2.86 14.26
N GLN A 116 16.74 2.19 15.02
CA GLN A 116 16.31 0.82 14.76
C GLN A 116 14.79 0.75 14.77
N LEU A 117 14.25 0.05 13.78
CA LEU A 117 12.82 -0.30 13.79
C LEU A 117 12.62 -1.48 14.73
N ASN A 118 11.69 -1.35 15.67
CA ASN A 118 11.32 -2.44 16.53
C ASN A 118 10.57 -3.55 15.76
N PRO A 119 10.47 -4.78 16.30
CA PRO A 119 9.80 -5.89 15.61
C PRO A 119 8.35 -5.62 15.22
N LYS A 120 7.61 -4.81 15.99
CA LYS A 120 6.21 -4.45 15.66
C LYS A 120 6.12 -3.53 14.44
N GLN A 121 7.03 -2.55 14.34
CA GLN A 121 7.14 -1.70 13.15
C GLN A 121 7.52 -2.53 11.91
N GLN A 122 8.49 -3.41 12.04
CA GLN A 122 8.91 -4.29 10.94
C GLN A 122 7.75 -5.18 10.46
N LEU A 123 7.05 -5.81 11.39
CA LEU A 123 5.90 -6.65 11.08
C LEU A 123 4.77 -5.84 10.43
N TYR A 124 4.47 -4.67 10.96
CA TYR A 124 3.44 -3.77 10.40
C TYR A 124 3.76 -3.43 8.95
N ALA A 125 4.97 -2.92 8.67
CA ALA A 125 5.38 -2.52 7.33
C ALA A 125 5.40 -3.70 6.34
N ALA A 126 5.86 -4.87 6.79
CA ALA A 126 5.85 -6.08 5.98
C ALA A 126 4.43 -6.56 5.68
N THR A 127 3.53 -6.52 6.67
CA THR A 127 2.12 -6.90 6.51
C THR A 127 1.42 -6.01 5.51
N ASP A 128 1.61 -4.70 5.56
CA ASP A 128 0.98 -3.76 4.62
C ASP A 128 1.38 -4.07 3.17
N ALA A 129 2.66 -4.31 2.91
CA ALA A 129 3.13 -4.64 1.56
C ALA A 129 2.64 -6.04 1.10
N TRP A 130 2.73 -7.04 1.97
CA TRP A 130 2.30 -8.41 1.68
C TRP A 130 0.79 -8.51 1.42
N THR A 131 0.00 -7.79 2.18
CA THR A 131 -1.47 -7.74 2.04
C THR A 131 -1.89 -7.27 0.65
N CYS A 132 -1.15 -6.35 0.03
CA CYS A 132 -1.44 -5.87 -1.32
C CYS A 132 -1.36 -7.01 -2.36
N ILE A 133 -0.42 -7.95 -2.23
CA ILE A 133 -0.30 -9.09 -3.13
C ILE A 133 -1.51 -10.02 -2.97
N ASN A 134 -1.87 -10.35 -1.73
CA ASN A 134 -3.01 -11.22 -1.44
C ASN A 134 -4.32 -10.63 -1.97
N LEU A 135 -4.55 -9.34 -1.74
CA LEU A 135 -5.71 -8.64 -2.28
C LEU A 135 -5.74 -8.69 -3.81
N TYR A 136 -4.61 -8.43 -4.46
CA TYR A 136 -4.51 -8.46 -5.92
C TYR A 136 -4.83 -9.85 -6.49
N GLU A 137 -4.26 -10.90 -5.92
CA GLU A 137 -4.47 -12.28 -6.37
C GLU A 137 -5.93 -12.70 -6.19
N THR A 138 -6.51 -12.44 -5.01
CA THR A 138 -7.92 -12.75 -4.73
C THR A 138 -8.88 -11.96 -5.62
N LEU A 139 -8.67 -10.65 -5.79
CA LEU A 139 -9.51 -9.83 -6.67
C LEU A 139 -9.40 -10.28 -8.14
N THR A 140 -8.21 -10.70 -8.56
CA THR A 140 -8.00 -11.23 -9.92
C THR A 140 -8.74 -12.54 -10.12
N GLU A 141 -8.70 -13.46 -9.16
CA GLU A 141 -9.43 -14.71 -9.16
C GLU A 141 -10.95 -14.49 -9.17
N LEU A 142 -11.45 -13.63 -8.28
CA LEU A 142 -12.88 -13.27 -8.24
C LEU A 142 -13.37 -12.69 -9.57
N ARG A 143 -12.56 -11.86 -10.22
CA ARG A 143 -12.89 -11.31 -11.55
C ARG A 143 -12.96 -12.39 -12.62
N GLN A 144 -12.09 -13.39 -12.56
CA GLN A 144 -12.05 -14.49 -13.55
C GLN A 144 -13.19 -15.48 -13.34
N THR A 145 -13.50 -15.81 -12.09
CA THR A 145 -14.55 -16.80 -11.75
C THR A 145 -15.95 -16.20 -11.74
N GLY A 146 -16.06 -14.89 -11.49
CA GLY A 146 -17.35 -14.23 -11.25
C GLY A 146 -18.00 -14.64 -9.93
N ASP A 147 -17.26 -15.26 -9.02
CA ASP A 147 -17.75 -15.77 -7.73
C ASP A 147 -17.78 -14.64 -6.68
N TYR A 148 -18.57 -13.61 -6.97
CA TYR A 148 -18.84 -12.51 -6.02
C TYR A 148 -20.22 -11.91 -6.29
N GLU A 149 -20.85 -11.41 -5.24
CA GLU A 149 -22.11 -10.67 -5.32
C GLU A 149 -21.86 -9.18 -5.04
N LEU A 150 -22.37 -8.32 -5.90
CA LEU A 150 -22.42 -6.89 -5.63
C LEU A 150 -23.54 -6.65 -4.62
N VAL A 151 -23.19 -6.34 -3.38
CA VAL A 151 -24.18 -5.89 -2.39
C VAL A 151 -24.62 -4.50 -2.81
N LYS A 152 -25.84 -4.40 -3.39
CA LYS A 152 -26.50 -3.11 -3.59
C LYS A 152 -26.90 -2.58 -2.23
N THR A 153 -26.23 -1.56 -1.73
CA THR A 153 -26.75 -0.79 -0.60
C THR A 153 -27.93 0.02 -1.13
N ASP A 154 -29.14 -0.28 -0.64
CA ASP A 154 -30.36 0.50 -0.92
C ASP A 154 -30.20 1.89 -0.31
N GLU A 155 -29.59 2.82 -1.02
CA GLU A 155 -29.56 4.26 -0.69
C GLU A 155 -30.63 5.05 -1.47
N GLU A 156 -31.65 4.40 -2.05
CA GLU A 156 -32.68 5.08 -2.83
C GLU A 156 -34.07 5.17 -2.16
N ASP A 157 -34.26 4.76 -0.90
CA ASP A 157 -35.59 4.83 -0.25
C ASP A 157 -35.74 5.90 0.85
N GLN A 158 -35.02 7.01 0.80
CA GLN A 158 -35.28 8.15 1.68
C GLN A 158 -35.52 9.47 0.95
N HIS A 159 -36.41 9.46 -0.05
CA HIS A 159 -37.10 10.66 -0.51
C HIS A 159 -38.53 10.31 -0.93
N VAL A 160 -39.41 10.24 0.07
CA VAL A 160 -40.87 10.53 -0.07
C VAL A 160 -41.27 11.44 1.06
#